data_bc6ba487f9f6cefadb8b2dbf941a740b
#
_entry.id   bc6ba487f9f6cefadb8b2dbf941a740b
#
_cell.length_a   1.000
_cell.length_b   1.000
_cell.length_c   1.000
_cell.angle_alpha   90.00
_cell.angle_beta   90.00
_cell.angle_gamma   90.00
#
_symmetry.space_group_name_H-M   'P 1'
#
loop_
_entity.id
_entity.type
_entity.pdbx_description
1 polymer ?
#
loop_
_entity_poly.entity_id
_entity_poly.type
_entity_poly.pdbx_seq_one_letter_code
_entity_poly.pdbx_strand_id
1 'polypeptide(L)'
;VGYAGGSGRCTTVGSEGYGGEVHDEPLDPFAGDPADPAAQFADEPAIEPLTPEERQDVLDDLADLEIYQAVLTQKGYRGLLVECEDCREPHYFDWELLRGNLRQLLTVGRPRIHEPAFEPNPDDYVTWEYARGYVDAAYDALLHGNSAR
;
A
#
# COMPACT_ATOMS: atom_id res chain seq x y z
N VAL A 1 -4.64 -12.34 -58.25
CA VAL A 1 -5.14 -13.68 -57.95
C VAL A 1 -6.00 -13.51 -56.74
N GLY A 2 -7.34 -13.51 -56.92
CA GLY A 2 -8.34 -13.31 -55.89
C GLY A 2 -8.58 -14.55 -55.07
N TYR A 3 -9.01 -14.35 -53.81
CA TYR A 3 -9.77 -15.33 -53.08
C TYR A 3 -11.06 -14.69 -52.54
N ALA A 4 -12.13 -15.29 -53.03
CA ALA A 4 -13.51 -14.95 -52.74
C ALA A 4 -13.92 -15.41 -51.33
N GLY A 5 -14.85 -14.65 -50.78
CA GLY A 5 -15.83 -14.79 -49.83
C GLY A 5 -16.24 -16.15 -49.24
N GLY A 6 -16.38 -16.15 -47.94
CA GLY A 6 -17.11 -17.14 -47.19
C GLY A 6 -17.92 -16.42 -46.11
N SER A 7 -19.19 -16.15 -46.44
CA SER A 7 -20.22 -15.64 -45.55
C SER A 7 -20.67 -16.77 -44.61
N GLY A 8 -20.06 -16.87 -43.45
CA GLY A 8 -20.51 -17.73 -42.34
C GLY A 8 -21.50 -16.99 -41.48
N ARG A 9 -22.80 -17.32 -41.58
CA ARG A 9 -23.82 -16.86 -40.65
C ARG A 9 -23.54 -17.47 -39.27
N CYS A 10 -23.23 -16.62 -38.32
CA CYS A 10 -23.22 -16.99 -36.92
C CYS A 10 -24.68 -17.11 -36.44
N THR A 11 -25.11 -18.33 -36.23
CA THR A 11 -26.39 -18.63 -35.58
C THR A 11 -26.21 -18.29 -34.10
N THR A 12 -26.98 -17.34 -33.64
CA THR A 12 -27.19 -17.01 -32.22
C THR A 12 -27.76 -18.24 -31.51
N VAL A 13 -26.93 -18.92 -30.75
CA VAL A 13 -27.40 -19.90 -29.75
C VAL A 13 -27.90 -19.08 -28.58
N GLY A 14 -29.20 -19.26 -28.26
CA GLY A 14 -29.89 -18.59 -27.17
C GLY A 14 -29.18 -18.88 -25.84
N SER A 15 -28.89 -17.81 -25.11
CA SER A 15 -28.48 -17.88 -23.71
C SER A 15 -29.75 -18.26 -22.90
N GLU A 16 -29.89 -19.55 -22.63
CA GLU A 16 -30.79 -19.99 -21.57
C GLU A 16 -30.18 -19.59 -20.25
N GLY A 17 -30.88 -18.74 -19.50
CA GLY A 17 -30.50 -18.18 -18.24
C GLY A 17 -30.29 -19.26 -17.19
N TYR A 18 -29.05 -19.36 -16.72
CA TYR A 18 -28.76 -19.93 -15.41
C TYR A 18 -29.08 -18.86 -14.35
N GLY A 19 -30.37 -18.65 -14.11
CA GLY A 19 -30.88 -17.99 -12.93
C GLY A 19 -30.94 -18.97 -11.78
N GLY A 20 -29.78 -19.37 -11.26
CA GLY A 20 -29.64 -20.03 -9.97
C GLY A 20 -29.17 -19.01 -8.96
N GLU A 21 -30.08 -18.44 -8.19
CA GLU A 21 -29.73 -17.78 -6.94
C GLU A 21 -29.14 -18.85 -6.03
N VAL A 22 -27.77 -18.89 -5.98
CA VAL A 22 -27.06 -19.69 -5.00
C VAL A 22 -27.10 -18.90 -3.71
N HIS A 23 -28.25 -18.89 -3.04
CA HIS A 23 -28.37 -18.52 -1.64
C HIS A 23 -27.92 -19.70 -0.76
N ASP A 24 -26.68 -20.09 -0.95
CA ASP A 24 -26.02 -21.10 -0.08
C ASP A 24 -24.86 -20.42 0.64
N GLU A 25 -25.12 -19.21 1.19
CA GLU A 25 -24.26 -18.68 2.23
C GLU A 25 -24.36 -19.63 3.41
N PRO A 26 -23.22 -20.15 3.91
CA PRO A 26 -23.23 -20.99 5.09
C PRO A 26 -23.91 -20.23 6.22
N LEU A 27 -24.88 -20.89 6.87
CA LEU A 27 -25.60 -20.31 8.01
C LEU A 27 -24.56 -19.88 9.05
N ASP A 28 -24.57 -18.59 9.39
CA ASP A 28 -23.74 -18.08 10.47
C ASP A 28 -24.14 -18.75 11.78
N PRO A 29 -23.28 -19.57 12.39
CA PRO A 29 -23.60 -20.28 13.62
C PRO A 29 -23.83 -19.38 14.83
N PHE A 30 -23.46 -18.11 14.73
CA PHE A 30 -23.63 -17.11 15.79
C PHE A 30 -24.72 -16.09 15.49
N ALA A 31 -25.45 -16.24 14.37
CA ALA A 31 -26.52 -15.32 13.98
C ALA A 31 -27.54 -15.19 15.13
N GLY A 32 -27.60 -14.02 15.75
CA GLY A 32 -28.51 -13.71 16.86
C GLY A 32 -28.00 -14.10 18.25
N ASP A 33 -26.75 -14.54 18.39
CA ASP A 33 -26.11 -14.73 19.69
C ASP A 33 -25.69 -13.37 20.27
N PRO A 34 -26.19 -12.96 21.47
CA PRO A 34 -25.76 -11.71 22.10
C PRO A 34 -24.28 -11.71 22.51
N ALA A 35 -23.62 -12.86 22.52
CA ALA A 35 -22.19 -13.01 22.77
C ALA A 35 -21.35 -13.14 21.47
N ASP A 36 -21.98 -12.89 20.30
CA ASP A 36 -21.28 -12.93 19.02
C ASP A 36 -20.08 -11.95 19.03
N PRO A 37 -18.86 -12.46 18.86
CA PRO A 37 -17.67 -11.59 18.79
C PRO A 37 -17.73 -10.61 17.60
N ALA A 38 -18.41 -10.95 16.51
CA ALA A 38 -18.56 -10.10 15.36
C ALA A 38 -19.44 -8.88 15.63
N ALA A 39 -20.38 -8.98 16.59
CA ALA A 39 -21.20 -7.85 17.02
C ALA A 39 -20.37 -6.73 17.65
N GLN A 40 -19.19 -7.04 18.21
CA GLN A 40 -18.28 -6.05 18.78
C GLN A 40 -17.58 -5.21 17.71
N PHE A 41 -17.50 -5.68 16.45
CA PHE A 41 -16.93 -4.96 15.32
C PHE A 41 -17.98 -4.13 14.56
N ALA A 42 -19.27 -4.30 14.89
CA ALA A 42 -20.34 -3.55 14.23
C ALA A 42 -20.32 -2.05 14.55
N ASP A 43 -19.64 -1.64 15.60
CA ASP A 43 -19.49 -0.26 16.06
C ASP A 43 -18.10 0.35 15.67
N GLU A 44 -17.37 -0.26 14.72
CA GLU A 44 -16.16 0.40 14.22
C GLU A 44 -16.52 1.76 13.61
N PRO A 45 -15.86 2.84 14.07
CA PRO A 45 -16.15 4.17 13.53
C PRO A 45 -15.93 4.17 12.02
N ALA A 46 -16.85 4.81 11.31
CA ALA A 46 -16.72 4.98 9.87
C ALA A 46 -15.36 5.63 9.56
N ILE A 47 -14.65 5.03 8.58
CA ILE A 47 -13.37 5.59 8.15
C ILE A 47 -13.65 6.93 7.48
N GLU A 48 -13.13 8.01 8.04
CA GLU A 48 -13.15 9.29 7.37
C GLU A 48 -12.15 9.27 6.20
N PRO A 49 -12.56 9.69 5.00
CA PRO A 49 -11.65 9.78 3.88
C PRO A 49 -10.61 10.86 4.14
N LEU A 50 -9.38 10.65 3.63
CA LEU A 50 -8.32 11.65 3.71
C LEU A 50 -8.77 12.96 3.09
N THR A 51 -8.45 14.07 3.75
CA THR A 51 -8.57 15.41 3.17
C THR A 51 -7.67 15.55 1.93
N PRO A 52 -7.92 16.53 1.06
CA PRO A 52 -7.05 16.78 -0.08
C PRO A 52 -5.59 17.06 0.31
N GLU A 53 -5.37 17.76 1.43
CA GLU A 53 -4.04 18.05 1.96
C GLU A 53 -3.34 16.76 2.43
N GLU A 54 -3.97 15.97 3.29
CA GLU A 54 -3.41 14.69 3.77
C GLU A 54 -3.13 13.73 2.60
N ARG A 55 -4.00 13.74 1.59
CA ARG A 55 -3.78 12.94 0.39
C ARG A 55 -2.54 13.40 -0.37
N GLN A 56 -2.30 14.71 -0.46
CA GLN A 56 -1.12 15.26 -1.12
C GLN A 56 0.15 14.90 -0.33
N ASP A 57 0.12 15.03 0.99
CA ASP A 57 1.24 14.66 1.86
C ASP A 57 1.65 13.18 1.65
N VAL A 58 0.68 12.26 1.58
CA VAL A 58 0.98 10.85 1.30
C VAL A 58 1.54 10.62 -0.10
N LEU A 59 1.13 11.40 -1.10
CA LEU A 59 1.70 11.32 -2.44
C LEU A 59 3.15 11.83 -2.47
N ASP A 60 3.44 12.88 -1.73
CA ASP A 60 4.78 13.44 -1.59
C ASP A 60 5.69 12.44 -0.83
N ASP A 61 5.19 11.82 0.23
CA ASP A 61 5.89 10.76 0.94
C ASP A 61 6.22 9.56 0.05
N LEU A 62 5.30 9.17 -0.84
CA LEU A 62 5.56 8.09 -1.81
C LEU A 62 6.66 8.46 -2.82
N ALA A 63 6.70 9.72 -3.26
CA ALA A 63 7.73 10.20 -4.16
C ALA A 63 9.10 10.25 -3.45
N ASP A 64 9.13 10.77 -2.22
CA ASP A 64 10.32 10.79 -1.38
C ASP A 64 10.86 9.38 -1.11
N LEU A 65 9.97 8.44 -0.77
CA LEU A 65 10.32 7.05 -0.51
C LEU A 65 10.98 6.38 -1.72
N GLU A 66 10.55 6.70 -2.93
CA GLU A 66 11.18 6.18 -4.16
C GLU A 66 12.63 6.67 -4.30
N ILE A 67 12.87 7.94 -4.01
CA ILE A 67 14.21 8.54 -4.04
C ILE A 67 15.08 7.94 -2.94
N TYR A 68 14.56 7.83 -1.72
CA TYR A 68 15.30 7.26 -0.58
C TYR A 68 15.70 5.82 -0.85
N GLN A 69 14.79 4.99 -1.37
CA GLN A 69 15.10 3.62 -1.76
C GLN A 69 16.22 3.58 -2.80
N ALA A 70 16.14 4.39 -3.87
CA ALA A 70 17.12 4.38 -4.93
C ALA A 70 18.55 4.72 -4.44
N VAL A 71 18.65 5.64 -3.48
CA VAL A 71 19.94 6.10 -2.95
C VAL A 71 20.46 5.19 -1.81
N LEU A 72 19.57 4.85 -0.86
CA LEU A 72 19.98 4.21 0.39
C LEU A 72 20.13 2.69 0.27
N THR A 73 19.46 2.04 -0.69
CA THR A 73 19.69 0.62 -0.99
C THR A 73 21.14 0.36 -1.39
N GLN A 74 21.78 1.31 -2.08
CA GLN A 74 23.20 1.21 -2.45
C GLN A 74 24.13 1.26 -1.24
N LYS A 75 23.65 1.72 -0.09
CA LYS A 75 24.35 1.75 1.20
C LYS A 75 24.07 0.52 2.06
N GLY A 76 23.16 -0.37 1.61
CA GLY A 76 22.77 -1.55 2.34
C GLY A 76 21.52 -1.40 3.19
N TYR A 77 20.89 -0.22 3.22
CA TYR A 77 19.65 -0.04 3.97
C TYR A 77 18.49 -0.72 3.28
N ARG A 78 17.65 -1.38 4.07
CA ARG A 78 16.50 -2.16 3.62
C ARG A 78 15.18 -1.41 3.71
N GLY A 79 15.12 -0.36 4.52
CA GLY A 79 13.89 0.36 4.76
C GLY A 79 14.02 1.49 5.77
N LEU A 80 12.87 1.90 6.28
CA LEU A 80 12.76 2.98 7.27
C LEU A 80 12.27 2.46 8.62
N LEU A 81 12.74 3.12 9.66
CA LEU A 81 12.24 3.05 11.02
C LEU A 81 11.22 4.18 11.20
N VAL A 82 10.02 3.84 11.64
CA VAL A 82 8.94 4.77 11.97
C VAL A 82 8.55 4.57 13.41
N GLU A 83 8.56 5.64 14.21
CA GLU A 83 7.99 5.60 15.56
C GLU A 83 6.48 5.59 15.47
N CYS A 84 5.86 4.56 16.05
CA CYS A 84 4.41 4.44 16.07
C CYS A 84 3.82 5.29 17.20
N GLU A 85 2.88 6.18 16.86
CA GLU A 85 2.20 7.01 17.85
C GLU A 85 1.29 6.19 18.78
N ASP A 86 0.73 5.07 18.30
CA ASP A 86 -0.21 4.25 19.04
C ASP A 86 0.48 3.39 20.11
N CYS A 87 1.51 2.62 19.71
CA CYS A 87 2.23 1.74 20.64
C CYS A 87 3.49 2.38 21.24
N ARG A 88 3.97 3.50 20.68
CA ARG A 88 5.20 4.21 21.07
C ARG A 88 6.46 3.37 20.97
N GLU A 89 6.45 2.44 20.03
CA GLU A 89 7.58 1.58 19.72
C GLU A 89 8.07 1.82 18.29
N PRO A 90 9.38 1.62 18.02
CA PRO A 90 9.91 1.72 16.67
C PRO A 90 9.42 0.56 15.82
N HIS A 91 8.85 0.86 14.66
CA HIS A 91 8.48 -0.11 13.66
C HIS A 91 9.42 -0.02 12.47
N TYR A 92 9.88 -1.18 12.02
CA TYR A 92 10.80 -1.31 10.91
C TYR A 92 10.03 -1.76 9.67
N PHE A 93 10.07 -0.95 8.63
CA PHE A 93 9.36 -1.23 7.38
C PHE A 93 10.35 -1.33 6.23
N ASP A 94 10.39 -2.50 5.58
CA ASP A 94 11.08 -2.62 4.31
C ASP A 94 10.44 -1.67 3.27
N TRP A 95 11.21 -1.23 2.27
CA TRP A 95 10.77 -0.25 1.26
C TRP A 95 9.40 -0.58 0.65
N GLU A 96 9.20 -1.84 0.24
CA GLU A 96 7.95 -2.27 -0.39
C GLU A 96 6.79 -2.35 0.60
N LEU A 97 7.06 -2.73 1.85
CA LEU A 97 6.04 -2.78 2.89
C LEU A 97 5.52 -1.38 3.20
N LEU A 98 6.42 -0.42 3.40
CA LEU A 98 6.04 0.98 3.65
C LEU A 98 5.29 1.58 2.47
N ARG A 99 5.78 1.35 1.25
CA ARG A 99 5.08 1.78 0.03
C ARG A 99 3.67 1.20 -0.07
N GLY A 100 3.51 -0.08 0.27
CA GLY A 100 2.22 -0.75 0.31
C GLY A 100 1.27 -0.10 1.32
N ASN A 101 1.77 0.25 2.50
CA ASN A 101 1.01 0.92 3.55
C ASN A 101 0.55 2.32 3.13
N LEU A 102 1.43 3.13 2.55
CA LEU A 102 1.09 4.46 2.05
C LEU A 102 0.06 4.40 0.91
N ARG A 103 0.19 3.45 -0.01
CA ARG A 103 -0.82 3.24 -1.08
C ARG A 103 -2.17 2.80 -0.52
N GLN A 104 -2.17 1.96 0.50
CA GLN A 104 -3.40 1.55 1.16
C GLN A 104 -4.06 2.73 1.88
N LEU A 105 -3.29 3.58 2.55
CA LEU A 105 -3.80 4.80 3.16
C LEU A 105 -4.51 5.69 2.13
N LEU A 106 -3.96 5.85 0.92
CA LEU A 106 -4.61 6.59 -0.18
C LEU A 106 -5.93 5.96 -0.64
N THR A 107 -6.06 4.64 -0.54
CA THR A 107 -7.19 3.89 -1.11
C THR A 107 -8.31 3.72 -0.09
N VAL A 108 -7.95 3.44 1.16
CA VAL A 108 -8.89 3.03 2.22
C VAL A 108 -9.05 4.11 3.28
N GLY A 109 -8.11 5.08 3.37
CA GLY A 109 -8.13 6.16 4.37
C GLY A 109 -7.63 5.73 5.75
N ARG A 110 -7.11 4.50 5.89
CA ARG A 110 -6.42 4.06 7.11
C ARG A 110 -5.14 3.32 6.77
N PRO A 111 -4.07 3.45 7.59
CA PRO A 111 -2.88 2.65 7.44
C PRO A 111 -3.21 1.17 7.66
N ARG A 112 -2.39 0.29 7.13
CA ARG A 112 -2.43 -1.12 7.50
C ARG A 112 -2.20 -1.27 8.99
N ILE A 113 -2.87 -2.26 9.58
CA ILE A 113 -2.58 -2.72 10.93
C ILE A 113 -1.07 -2.96 11.05
N HIS A 114 -0.50 -2.64 12.21
CA HIS A 114 0.91 -2.73 12.56
C HIS A 114 1.53 -4.08 12.13
N GLU A 115 2.05 -4.16 10.93
CA GLU A 115 2.78 -5.33 10.45
C GLU A 115 4.22 -4.89 10.13
N PRO A 116 5.07 -4.69 11.15
CA PRO A 116 6.49 -4.39 10.93
C PRO A 116 7.21 -5.62 10.38
N ALA A 117 8.42 -5.43 9.87
CA ALA A 117 9.27 -6.53 9.47
C ALA A 117 9.48 -7.53 10.62
N PHE A 118 9.45 -8.83 10.31
CA PHE A 118 9.68 -9.87 11.30
C PHE A 118 11.18 -9.95 11.64
N GLU A 119 11.51 -9.91 12.93
CA GLU A 119 12.88 -9.93 13.45
C GLU A 119 13.87 -9.03 12.67
N PRO A 120 13.58 -7.71 12.55
CA PRO A 120 14.43 -6.82 11.79
C PRO A 120 15.79 -6.65 12.48
N ASN A 121 16.87 -6.52 11.65
CA ASN A 121 18.13 -6.02 12.18
C ASN A 121 18.06 -4.47 12.17
N PRO A 122 18.09 -3.78 13.32
CA PRO A 122 17.95 -2.32 13.39
C PRO A 122 18.96 -1.55 12.54
N ASP A 123 20.17 -2.09 12.35
CA ASP A 123 21.22 -1.45 11.59
C ASP A 123 20.92 -1.36 10.08
N ASP A 124 19.93 -2.12 9.60
CA ASP A 124 19.53 -2.12 8.20
C ASP A 124 18.45 -1.04 7.88
N TYR A 125 18.03 -0.28 8.89
CA TYR A 125 16.96 0.72 8.77
C TYR A 125 17.42 2.07 9.28
N VAL A 126 16.90 3.13 8.68
CA VAL A 126 17.16 4.52 9.09
C VAL A 126 15.86 5.26 9.30
N THR A 127 15.91 6.38 10.05
CA THR A 127 14.71 7.22 10.21
C THR A 127 14.42 8.01 8.94
N TRP A 128 13.19 8.52 8.84
CA TRP A 128 12.77 9.38 7.73
C TRP A 128 13.66 10.63 7.61
N GLU A 129 13.96 11.26 8.74
CA GLU A 129 14.79 12.46 8.80
C GLU A 129 16.23 12.20 8.34
N TYR A 130 16.80 11.04 8.73
CA TYR A 130 18.11 10.64 8.23
C TYR A 130 18.10 10.45 6.72
N ALA A 131 17.09 9.76 6.19
CA ALA A 131 16.96 9.50 4.77
C ALA A 131 16.85 10.81 3.98
N ARG A 132 16.02 11.75 4.43
CA ARG A 132 15.87 13.07 3.84
C ARG A 132 17.18 13.84 3.86
N GLY A 133 17.80 13.99 5.03
CA GLY A 133 19.04 14.73 5.14
C GLY A 133 20.20 14.13 4.34
N TYR A 134 20.25 12.80 4.21
CA TYR A 134 21.25 12.13 3.39
C TYR A 134 21.06 12.42 1.90
N VAL A 135 19.82 12.34 1.42
CA VAL A 135 19.49 12.61 0.01
C VAL A 135 19.75 14.08 -0.33
N ASP A 136 19.34 15.00 0.54
CA ASP A 136 19.59 16.43 0.37
C ASP A 136 21.10 16.73 0.25
N ALA A 137 21.90 16.16 1.16
CA ALA A 137 23.35 16.33 1.13
C ALA A 137 24.01 15.72 -0.11
N ALA A 138 23.51 14.55 -0.57
CA ALA A 138 24.00 13.91 -1.78
C ALA A 138 23.68 14.73 -3.02
N TYR A 139 22.48 15.31 -3.08
CA TYR A 139 22.06 16.19 -4.17
C TYR A 139 22.88 17.47 -4.20
N ASP A 140 23.09 18.13 -3.06
CA ASP A 140 23.93 19.31 -2.94
C ASP A 140 25.37 19.06 -3.37
N ALA A 141 25.94 17.91 -2.99
CA ALA A 141 27.28 17.53 -3.43
C ALA A 141 27.38 17.34 -4.95
N LEU A 142 26.34 16.82 -5.60
CA LEU A 142 26.29 16.69 -7.05
C LEU A 142 26.22 18.06 -7.76
N LEU A 143 25.41 18.98 -7.22
CA LEU A 143 25.27 20.33 -7.78
C LEU A 143 26.55 21.16 -7.64
N HIS A 144 27.21 21.12 -6.48
CA HIS A 144 28.37 21.95 -6.16
C HIS A 144 29.70 21.29 -6.54
N GLY A 145 29.77 19.95 -6.56
CA GLY A 145 30.95 19.21 -6.98
C GLY A 145 31.31 19.38 -8.46
N ASN A 146 30.35 19.80 -9.29
CA ASN A 146 30.55 20.04 -10.72
C ASN A 146 31.08 21.48 -11.03
N SER A 147 31.12 22.37 -10.02
CA SER A 147 31.58 23.76 -10.17
C SER A 147 33.09 23.94 -9.93
N ALA A 148 33.82 22.88 -9.56
CA ALA A 148 35.25 22.92 -9.22
C ALA A 148 36.18 22.30 -10.28
N ARG A 149 35.78 22.29 -11.57
CA ARG A 149 36.64 21.89 -12.70
C ARG A 149 36.78 22.99 -13.72
#